data_7c6d590ba5293eeaf384e4d29d60df18
#
_entry.id   7c6d590ba5293eeaf384e4d29d60df18
#
_cell.length_a   1.000
_cell.length_b   1.000
_cell.length_c   1.000
_cell.angle_alpha   90.00
_cell.angle_beta   90.00
_cell.angle_gamma   90.00
#
_symmetry.space_group_name_H-M   'P 1'
#
loop_
_entity.id
_entity.type
_entity.pdbx_description
1 polymer ?
#
loop_
_entity_poly.entity_id
_entity_poly.type
_entity_poly.pdbx_seq_one_letter_code
_entity_poly.pdbx_strand_id
1 'polypeptide(L)'
;SKKHRKTETSYGSSFAAPRVTAAAALVKQAYPFMNGDLIRQTLLSTATDIGDPGVDDVYGWGLLNIDKALKGPALFDRRLTQGKDVEIQLDGGNYGFGNNISGDAGLNLTGNGSLTLNGLTTYTGKTTVGSGAYLIVKKDSRSRMFVKDGGTVATGSQSMSIPSVEVSANG
;
A
#
# COMPACT_ATOMS: atom_id res chain seq x y z
N SER A 1 4.99 36.63 -17.34
CA SER A 1 5.25 36.01 -16.91
C SER A 1 5.50 35.60 -16.87
N LYS A 2 5.43 35.70 -17.34
CA LYS A 2 5.65 34.95 -17.19
C LYS A 2 6.25 34.24 -16.83
N LYS A 3 6.39 34.23 -17.02
CA LYS A 3 6.93 33.30 -16.53
C LYS A 3 6.94 32.64 -15.82
N HIS A 4 6.50 32.24 -15.73
CA HIS A 4 6.50 31.20 -14.92
C HIS A 4 6.11 30.56 -14.86
N ARG A 5 5.92 30.77 -15.58
CA ARG A 5 5.65 29.90 -15.33
C ARG A 5 6.06 29.14 -15.47
N LYS A 6 6.49 29.10 -15.91
CA LYS A 6 6.96 28.09 -15.79
C LYS A 6 7.45 27.48 -15.23
N THR A 7 7.35 27.43 -15.34
CA THR A 7 7.67 26.62 -14.65
C THR A 7 7.46 25.93 -14.33
N GLU A 8 7.14 25.65 -14.93
CA GLU A 8 6.82 24.77 -14.50
C GLU A 8 6.95 23.90 -14.62
N THR A 9 7.00 23.84 -15.13
CA THR A 9 7.08 22.88 -15.10
C THR A 9 7.58 22.08 -15.13
N SER A 10 7.79 21.84 -15.68
CA SER A 10 8.20 20.93 -15.77
C SER A 10 8.75 20.11 -15.32
N TYR A 11 9.02 19.42 -15.57
CA TYR A 11 9.42 18.48 -14.97
C TYR A 11 9.34 17.67 -14.29
N GLY A 12 9.91 17.01 -15.06
CA GLY A 12 9.54 16.43 -13.81
C GLY A 12 8.55 17.25 -13.04
N SER A 13 8.25 18.33 -13.58
CA SER A 13 7.41 19.27 -12.89
C SER A 13 6.00 18.77 -12.63
N SER A 14 5.44 17.90 -13.49
CA SER A 14 4.07 17.47 -13.28
C SER A 14 3.94 16.62 -12.03
N PHE A 15 4.94 15.83 -11.70
CA PHE A 15 4.87 15.04 -10.49
C PHE A 15 5.09 15.87 -9.23
N ALA A 16 5.73 17.01 -9.36
CA ALA A 16 5.87 17.95 -8.29
C ALA A 16 4.71 18.94 -8.24
N ALA A 17 3.69 18.74 -9.06
CA ALA A 17 2.56 19.64 -9.13
C ALA A 17 1.79 19.69 -7.83
N PRO A 18 1.11 20.79 -7.54
CA PRO A 18 0.34 20.92 -6.31
C PRO A 18 -0.70 19.82 -6.12
N ARG A 19 -1.24 19.27 -7.20
CA ARG A 19 -2.21 18.17 -7.09
C ARG A 19 -1.59 16.93 -6.44
N VAL A 20 -0.37 16.60 -6.80
CA VAL A 20 0.31 15.45 -6.22
C VAL A 20 0.65 15.73 -4.76
N THR A 21 1.10 16.94 -4.47
CA THR A 21 1.39 17.33 -3.09
C THR A 21 0.13 17.27 -2.24
N ALA A 22 -0.99 17.77 -2.76
CA ALA A 22 -2.26 17.72 -2.04
C ALA A 22 -2.73 16.28 -1.83
N ALA A 23 -2.60 15.44 -2.86
CA ALA A 23 -2.98 14.04 -2.74
C ALA A 23 -2.12 13.31 -1.71
N ALA A 24 -0.82 13.57 -1.72
CA ALA A 24 0.08 12.97 -0.74
C ALA A 24 -0.30 13.39 0.68
N ALA A 25 -0.65 14.66 0.87
CA ALA A 25 -1.09 15.15 2.18
C ALA A 25 -2.37 14.46 2.64
N LEU A 26 -3.32 14.26 1.74
CA LEU A 26 -4.57 13.58 2.07
C LEU A 26 -4.34 12.13 2.44
N VAL A 27 -3.47 11.44 1.70
CA VAL A 27 -3.13 10.05 2.02
C VAL A 27 -2.42 9.98 3.38
N LYS A 28 -1.51 10.89 3.66
CA LYS A 28 -0.83 10.94 4.95
C LYS A 28 -1.80 11.21 6.08
N GLN A 29 -2.79 12.05 5.84
CA GLN A 29 -3.82 12.32 6.84
C GLN A 29 -4.65 11.07 7.13
N ALA A 30 -5.00 10.31 6.09
CA ALA A 30 -5.76 9.08 6.26
C ALA A 30 -4.93 7.97 6.89
N TYR A 31 -3.64 7.91 6.58
CA TYR A 31 -2.74 6.86 7.03
C TYR A 31 -1.45 7.47 7.57
N PRO A 32 -1.49 8.00 8.80
CA PRO A 32 -0.33 8.71 9.35
C PRO A 32 0.93 7.86 9.48
N PHE A 33 0.79 6.53 9.53
CA PHE A 33 1.93 5.62 9.64
C PHE A 33 2.72 5.51 8.33
N MET A 34 2.17 5.95 7.22
CA MET A 34 2.84 5.82 5.94
C MET A 34 4.04 6.76 5.84
N ASN A 35 5.17 6.21 5.40
CA ASN A 35 6.31 7.04 5.05
C ASN A 35 6.18 7.53 3.61
N GLY A 36 7.13 8.33 3.16
CA GLY A 36 7.07 8.88 1.81
C GLY A 36 7.05 7.83 0.72
N ASP A 37 7.81 6.74 0.90
CA ASP A 37 7.84 5.67 -0.09
C ASP A 37 6.48 4.99 -0.22
N LEU A 38 5.82 4.72 0.89
CA LEU A 38 4.53 4.05 0.86
C LEU A 38 3.45 4.97 0.29
N ILE A 39 3.50 6.25 0.60
CA ILE A 39 2.59 7.23 -0.01
C ILE A 39 2.79 7.26 -1.52
N ARG A 40 4.04 7.28 -1.98
CA ARG A 40 4.36 7.24 -3.40
C ARG A 40 3.81 5.97 -4.05
N GLN A 41 4.04 4.82 -3.44
CA GLN A 41 3.51 3.55 -3.95
C GLN A 41 1.99 3.57 -4.02
N THR A 42 1.35 4.13 -3.02
CA THR A 42 -0.11 4.24 -2.99
C THR A 42 -0.61 5.10 -4.16
N LEU A 43 -0.01 6.26 -4.36
CA LEU A 43 -0.42 7.15 -5.44
C LEU A 43 -0.18 6.54 -6.82
N LEU A 44 0.95 5.88 -7.01
CA LEU A 44 1.26 5.28 -8.30
C LEU A 44 0.37 4.07 -8.58
N SER A 45 0.14 3.23 -7.59
CA SER A 45 -0.62 2.00 -7.80
C SER A 45 -2.11 2.24 -7.98
N THR A 46 -2.61 3.41 -7.59
CA THR A 46 -4.03 3.75 -7.71
C THR A 46 -4.32 4.72 -8.84
N ALA A 47 -3.29 5.17 -9.57
CA ALA A 47 -3.48 6.07 -10.70
C ALA A 47 -4.35 5.42 -11.77
N THR A 48 -5.16 6.25 -12.43
CA THR A 48 -5.96 5.77 -13.53
C THR A 48 -5.06 5.54 -14.73
N ASP A 49 -5.09 4.32 -15.25
CA ASP A 49 -4.23 3.92 -16.35
C ASP A 49 -4.79 4.47 -17.66
N ILE A 50 -4.02 5.30 -18.34
CA ILE A 50 -4.41 5.85 -19.65
C ILE A 50 -3.54 5.29 -20.76
N GLY A 51 -2.77 4.26 -20.48
CA GLY A 51 -1.90 3.61 -21.45
C GLY A 51 -1.18 2.48 -20.75
N ASP A 52 -0.13 1.99 -21.36
CA ASP A 52 0.69 0.98 -20.70
C ASP A 52 1.28 1.56 -19.44
N PRO A 53 1.26 0.80 -18.34
CA PRO A 53 1.87 1.29 -17.11
C PRO A 53 3.32 1.64 -17.36
N GLY A 54 3.70 2.82 -16.96
CA GLY A 54 5.06 3.25 -17.13
C GLY A 54 6.00 2.47 -16.24
N VAL A 55 6.95 1.84 -16.85
CA VAL A 55 7.96 1.15 -16.07
C VAL A 55 9.16 2.04 -15.85
N ASP A 56 9.26 3.12 -16.58
CA ASP A 56 10.45 3.95 -16.62
C ASP A 56 10.37 5.13 -15.66
N ASP A 57 9.17 5.65 -15.46
CA ASP A 57 9.02 6.79 -14.58
C ASP A 57 7.60 6.88 -14.04
N VAL A 58 7.41 7.84 -13.17
CA VAL A 58 6.13 8.00 -12.47
C VAL A 58 5.02 8.48 -13.39
N TYR A 59 5.35 9.10 -14.52
CA TYR A 59 4.34 9.67 -15.40
C TYR A 59 3.64 8.60 -16.22
N GLY A 60 4.30 7.48 -16.45
CA GLY A 60 3.72 6.39 -17.18
C GLY A 60 2.66 5.62 -16.43
N TRP A 61 2.42 5.93 -15.16
CA TRP A 61 1.43 5.23 -14.36
C TRP A 61 0.03 5.83 -14.49
N GLY A 62 -0.13 6.90 -15.26
CA GLY A 62 -1.44 7.46 -15.56
C GLY A 62 -1.80 8.68 -14.76
N LEU A 63 -3.08 8.95 -14.69
CA LEU A 63 -3.60 10.11 -13.97
C LEU A 63 -3.85 9.79 -12.51
N LEU A 64 -3.57 10.77 -11.67
CA LEU A 64 -3.80 10.68 -10.25
C LEU A 64 -5.28 10.41 -9.95
N ASN A 65 -5.54 9.43 -9.08
CA ASN A 65 -6.89 9.10 -8.64
C ASN A 65 -6.94 9.16 -7.12
N ILE A 66 -7.33 10.32 -6.61
CA ILE A 66 -7.30 10.58 -5.18
C ILE A 66 -8.29 9.71 -4.43
N ASP A 67 -9.50 9.53 -4.97
CA ASP A 67 -10.51 8.72 -4.31
C ASP A 67 -10.02 7.29 -4.09
N LYS A 68 -9.39 6.72 -5.10
CA LYS A 68 -8.85 5.37 -4.96
C LYS A 68 -7.65 5.33 -4.03
N ALA A 69 -6.80 6.34 -4.07
CA ALA A 69 -5.61 6.41 -3.21
C ALA A 69 -5.99 6.50 -1.74
N LEU A 70 -7.11 7.11 -1.42
CA LEU A 70 -7.57 7.20 -0.03
C LEU A 70 -8.05 5.88 0.52
N LYS A 71 -8.18 4.86 -0.33
CA LYS A 71 -8.48 3.49 0.10
C LYS A 71 -7.22 2.64 0.25
N GLY A 72 -6.06 3.25 0.18
CA GLY A 72 -4.78 2.59 0.36
C GLY A 72 -4.16 2.09 -0.94
N PRO A 73 -3.06 1.36 -0.83
CA PRO A 73 -2.38 0.87 -2.02
C PRO A 73 -3.19 -0.20 -2.74
N ALA A 74 -2.95 -0.32 -4.04
CA ALA A 74 -3.59 -1.34 -4.87
C ALA A 74 -2.57 -2.32 -5.46
N LEU A 75 -1.29 -2.11 -5.22
CA LEU A 75 -0.25 -2.93 -5.83
C LEU A 75 0.96 -3.02 -4.88
N PHE A 76 1.31 -4.24 -4.51
CA PHE A 76 2.57 -4.52 -3.84
C PHE A 76 3.49 -5.13 -4.90
N ASP A 77 4.29 -4.28 -5.51
CA ASP A 77 5.10 -4.67 -6.67
C ASP A 77 6.54 -4.29 -6.43
N ARG A 78 7.46 -5.21 -6.72
CA ARG A 78 8.87 -4.99 -6.45
C ARG A 78 9.47 -3.89 -7.30
N ARG A 79 8.84 -3.53 -8.40
CA ARG A 79 9.25 -2.35 -9.17
C ARG A 79 9.02 -1.06 -8.38
N LEU A 80 7.98 -1.03 -7.54
CA LEU A 80 7.69 0.13 -6.68
C LEU A 80 8.48 0.11 -5.39
N THR A 81 8.80 -1.08 -4.90
CA THR A 81 9.45 -1.25 -3.60
C THR A 81 10.96 -1.45 -3.70
N GLN A 82 11.51 -1.30 -4.89
CA GLN A 82 12.94 -1.47 -5.13
C GLN A 82 13.43 -2.87 -4.74
N GLY A 83 12.63 -3.87 -5.08
CA GLY A 83 12.96 -5.26 -4.87
C GLY A 83 12.66 -5.80 -3.48
N LYS A 84 12.06 -4.99 -2.63
CA LYS A 84 11.79 -5.38 -1.24
C LYS A 84 10.31 -5.64 -1.03
N ASP A 85 9.97 -6.21 0.12
CA ASP A 85 8.58 -6.28 0.55
C ASP A 85 8.15 -4.92 1.10
N VAL A 86 6.83 -4.72 1.13
CA VAL A 86 6.27 -3.48 1.67
C VAL A 86 6.39 -3.52 3.19
N GLU A 87 6.89 -2.42 3.77
CA GLU A 87 7.06 -2.29 5.21
C GLU A 87 6.02 -1.35 5.77
N ILE A 88 5.24 -1.83 6.73
CA ILE A 88 4.26 -1.00 7.44
C ILE A 88 4.49 -1.15 8.92
N GLN A 89 4.73 -0.04 9.59
CA GLN A 89 4.84 0.01 11.04
C GLN A 89 3.69 0.85 11.57
N LEU A 90 2.75 0.19 12.26
CA LEU A 90 1.57 0.88 12.78
C LEU A 90 1.93 1.78 13.95
N ASP A 91 1.12 2.80 14.14
CA ASP A 91 1.37 3.86 15.13
C ASP A 91 0.44 3.80 16.34
N GLY A 92 -0.29 2.70 16.49
CA GLY A 92 -1.23 2.53 17.59
C GLY A 92 -2.69 2.64 17.18
N GLY A 93 -2.95 3.07 15.94
CA GLY A 93 -4.32 3.24 15.46
C GLY A 93 -4.87 2.03 14.73
N ASN A 94 -6.12 2.16 14.32
CA ASN A 94 -6.81 1.13 13.55
C ASN A 94 -7.09 1.67 12.16
N TYR A 95 -6.64 0.96 11.13
CA TYR A 95 -6.75 1.41 9.76
C TYR A 95 -7.30 0.32 8.86
N GLY A 96 -7.75 0.71 7.67
CA GLY A 96 -8.24 -0.25 6.69
C GLY A 96 -7.86 0.16 5.29
N PHE A 97 -7.50 -0.81 4.48
CA PHE A 97 -7.28 -0.62 3.05
C PHE A 97 -8.49 -1.20 2.33
N GLY A 98 -9.11 -0.42 1.45
CA GLY A 98 -10.30 -0.85 0.73
C GLY A 98 -10.03 -1.43 -0.64
N ASN A 99 -8.86 -1.17 -1.21
CA ASN A 99 -8.56 -1.64 -2.56
C ASN A 99 -8.19 -3.12 -2.58
N ASN A 100 -8.42 -3.76 -3.72
CA ASN A 100 -7.78 -5.04 -4.02
C ASN A 100 -6.30 -4.78 -4.21
N ILE A 101 -5.47 -5.67 -3.68
CA ILE A 101 -4.02 -5.50 -3.73
C ILE A 101 -3.40 -6.69 -4.46
N SER A 102 -2.72 -6.41 -5.56
CA SER A 102 -2.04 -7.43 -6.36
C SER A 102 -0.54 -7.16 -6.37
N GLY A 103 0.21 -7.96 -7.12
CA GLY A 103 1.64 -7.75 -7.30
C GLY A 103 2.47 -8.93 -6.83
N ASP A 104 3.78 -8.75 -6.84
CA ASP A 104 4.72 -9.81 -6.52
C ASP A 104 5.52 -9.54 -5.24
N ALA A 105 5.30 -8.42 -4.58
CA ALA A 105 5.94 -8.13 -3.30
C ALA A 105 5.07 -8.64 -2.15
N GLY A 106 5.68 -8.77 -0.98
CA GLY A 106 4.97 -9.16 0.23
C GLY A 106 4.74 -7.98 1.15
N LEU A 107 4.27 -8.27 2.36
CA LEU A 107 3.97 -7.26 3.37
C LEU A 107 4.60 -7.66 4.70
N ASN A 108 5.34 -6.74 5.30
CA ASN A 108 5.80 -6.85 6.68
C ASN A 108 5.04 -5.85 7.52
N LEU A 109 4.19 -6.34 8.40
CA LEU A 109 3.36 -5.50 9.27
C LEU A 109 3.84 -5.63 10.70
N THR A 110 4.22 -4.51 11.29
CA THR A 110 4.71 -4.45 12.67
C THR A 110 4.08 -3.24 13.37
N GLY A 111 4.52 -3.02 14.60
CA GLY A 111 4.00 -1.92 15.41
C GLY A 111 2.74 -2.32 16.14
N ASN A 112 2.12 -1.35 16.81
CA ASN A 112 0.89 -1.58 17.57
C ASN A 112 -0.30 -1.04 16.79
N GLY A 113 -1.41 -1.77 16.83
CA GLY A 113 -2.63 -1.34 16.17
C GLY A 113 -3.13 -2.39 15.21
N SER A 114 -4.13 -2.03 14.40
CA SER A 114 -4.73 -2.96 13.46
C SER A 114 -4.74 -2.41 12.04
N LEU A 115 -4.65 -3.34 11.09
CA LEU A 115 -4.83 -3.03 9.68
C LEU A 115 -5.81 -4.06 9.12
N THR A 116 -6.89 -3.58 8.51
CA THR A 116 -7.90 -4.42 7.89
C THR A 116 -7.74 -4.36 6.37
N LEU A 117 -7.63 -5.53 5.74
CA LEU A 117 -7.60 -5.63 4.28
C LEU A 117 -9.01 -6.00 3.84
N ASN A 118 -9.71 -5.00 3.30
CA ASN A 118 -11.12 -5.16 2.93
C ASN A 118 -11.30 -5.71 1.51
N GLY A 119 -10.27 -5.61 0.68
CA GLY A 119 -10.33 -6.12 -0.69
C GLY A 119 -9.66 -7.47 -0.84
N LEU A 120 -9.65 -7.97 -2.06
CA LEU A 120 -8.92 -9.19 -2.38
C LEU A 120 -7.42 -8.93 -2.29
N THR A 121 -6.70 -9.88 -1.71
CA THR A 121 -5.25 -9.77 -1.59
C THR A 121 -4.62 -10.85 -2.45
N THR A 122 -4.31 -10.49 -3.69
CA THR A 122 -3.77 -11.43 -4.67
C THR A 122 -2.26 -11.27 -4.88
N TYR A 123 -1.61 -10.41 -4.10
CA TYR A 123 -0.16 -10.31 -4.15
C TYR A 123 0.45 -11.63 -3.69
N THR A 124 1.57 -12.01 -4.29
CA THR A 124 2.13 -13.35 -4.11
C THR A 124 3.28 -13.40 -3.12
N GLY A 125 3.83 -12.27 -2.73
CA GLY A 125 4.82 -12.26 -1.65
C GLY A 125 4.18 -12.64 -0.32
N LYS A 126 5.00 -13.03 0.62
CA LYS A 126 4.48 -13.48 1.93
C LYS A 126 4.07 -12.27 2.77
N THR A 127 3.12 -12.52 3.66
CA THR A 127 2.67 -11.53 4.64
C THR A 127 3.21 -11.94 6.01
N THR A 128 3.97 -11.07 6.64
CA THR A 128 4.52 -11.32 7.98
C THR A 128 3.92 -10.30 8.93
N VAL A 129 3.38 -10.78 10.05
CA VAL A 129 2.73 -9.93 11.06
C VAL A 129 3.43 -10.16 12.38
N GLY A 130 3.93 -9.08 12.97
CA GLY A 130 4.69 -9.19 14.21
C GLY A 130 4.57 -7.94 15.08
N SER A 131 5.27 -7.97 16.19
CA SER A 131 5.44 -6.83 17.10
C SER A 131 4.14 -6.20 17.59
N GLY A 132 3.12 -7.03 17.87
CA GLY A 132 1.86 -6.54 18.40
C GLY A 132 0.86 -6.07 17.36
N ALA A 133 1.21 -6.17 16.08
CA ALA A 133 0.30 -5.79 15.01
C ALA A 133 -0.84 -6.80 14.88
N TYR A 134 -1.98 -6.30 14.43
CA TYR A 134 -3.19 -7.09 14.24
C TYR A 134 -3.63 -6.92 12.79
N LEU A 135 -3.58 -7.99 12.02
CA LEU A 135 -4.02 -7.97 10.63
C LEU A 135 -5.36 -8.67 10.50
N ILE A 136 -6.33 -7.99 9.90
CA ILE A 136 -7.66 -8.53 9.67
C ILE A 136 -7.84 -8.67 8.16
N VAL A 137 -8.13 -9.88 7.69
CA VAL A 137 -8.32 -10.16 6.27
C VAL A 137 -9.80 -10.46 6.05
N LYS A 138 -10.43 -9.68 5.18
CA LYS A 138 -11.87 -9.74 4.96
C LYS A 138 -12.28 -10.55 3.75
N LYS A 139 -11.37 -10.76 2.80
CA LYS A 139 -11.64 -11.50 1.57
C LYS A 139 -10.49 -12.44 1.26
N ASP A 140 -10.65 -13.24 0.22
CA ASP A 140 -9.65 -14.24 -0.14
C ASP A 140 -8.28 -13.64 -0.32
N SER A 141 -7.26 -14.41 0.05
CA SER A 141 -5.88 -14.00 -0.05
C SER A 141 -5.06 -15.08 -0.72
N ARG A 142 -4.11 -14.66 -1.55
CA ARG A 142 -3.10 -15.56 -2.13
C ARG A 142 -1.78 -15.47 -1.40
N SER A 143 -1.63 -14.51 -0.50
CA SER A 143 -0.40 -14.35 0.26
C SER A 143 -0.38 -15.31 1.42
N ARG A 144 0.73 -16.02 1.59
CA ARG A 144 0.92 -16.89 2.75
C ARG A 144 1.20 -16.01 3.95
N MET A 145 0.62 -16.38 5.08
CA MET A 145 0.69 -15.57 6.30
C MET A 145 1.66 -16.17 7.31
N PHE A 146 2.50 -15.33 7.88
CA PHE A 146 3.46 -15.73 8.92
C PHE A 146 3.26 -14.80 10.10
N VAL A 147 2.99 -15.38 11.28
CA VAL A 147 2.73 -14.61 12.49
C VAL A 147 3.86 -14.85 13.47
N LYS A 148 4.45 -13.77 13.97
CA LYS A 148 5.55 -13.87 14.93
C LYS A 148 5.52 -12.68 15.88
N ASP A 149 6.29 -12.81 16.98
CA ASP A 149 6.57 -11.70 17.90
C ASP A 149 5.32 -11.00 18.43
N GLY A 150 4.28 -11.77 18.74
CA GLY A 150 3.05 -11.20 19.29
C GLY A 150 2.09 -10.65 18.26
N GLY A 151 2.35 -10.88 16.97
CA GLY A 151 1.41 -10.49 15.93
C GLY A 151 0.17 -11.36 15.93
N THR A 152 -0.87 -10.89 15.26
CA THR A 152 -2.14 -11.60 15.13
C THR A 152 -2.69 -11.46 13.72
N VAL A 153 -3.20 -12.57 13.18
CA VAL A 153 -3.97 -12.55 11.93
C VAL A 153 -5.38 -13.05 12.24
N ALA A 154 -6.37 -12.26 11.86
CA ALA A 154 -7.76 -12.62 12.03
C ALA A 154 -8.47 -12.59 10.68
N THR A 155 -9.51 -13.41 10.54
CA THR A 155 -10.32 -13.42 9.32
C THR A 155 -11.68 -12.84 9.64
N GLY A 156 -12.22 -12.08 8.68
CA GLY A 156 -13.52 -11.45 8.87
C GLY A 156 -14.69 -12.27 8.32
N SER A 157 -14.41 -13.41 7.72
CA SER A 157 -15.45 -14.25 7.12
C SER A 157 -15.05 -15.71 7.20
N GLN A 158 -16.05 -16.58 7.35
CA GLN A 158 -15.80 -18.01 7.45
C GLN A 158 -15.53 -18.69 6.11
N SER A 159 -15.91 -18.05 5.02
CA SER A 159 -15.78 -18.66 3.70
C SER A 159 -14.57 -18.16 2.92
N MET A 160 -13.62 -17.56 3.60
CA MET A 160 -12.40 -17.05 2.96
C MET A 160 -11.41 -18.17 2.66
N SER A 161 -10.65 -17.97 1.60
CA SER A 161 -9.54 -18.85 1.25
C SER A 161 -8.22 -18.13 1.52
N ILE A 162 -7.40 -18.72 2.39
CA ILE A 162 -6.05 -18.24 2.70
C ILE A 162 -5.12 -19.44 2.53
N PRO A 163 -4.01 -19.31 1.79
CA PRO A 163 -3.16 -20.44 1.48
C PRO A 163 -2.61 -21.16 2.72
N SER A 164 -2.12 -20.41 3.67
CA SER A 164 -1.61 -20.98 4.91
C SER A 164 -1.35 -19.87 5.92
N VAL A 165 -1.44 -20.23 7.20
CA VAL A 165 -1.03 -19.33 8.29
C VAL A 165 -0.05 -20.12 9.14
N GLU A 166 1.17 -19.59 9.31
CA GLU A 166 2.20 -20.23 10.12
C GLU A 166 2.52 -19.33 11.29
N VAL A 167 2.60 -19.91 12.48
CA VAL A 167 2.91 -19.17 13.71
C VAL A 167 4.28 -19.61 14.18
N SER A 168 5.19 -18.64 14.37
CA SER A 168 6.51 -18.94 14.90
C SER A 168 6.42 -19.22 16.41
N ALA A 169 7.53 -19.70 16.97
CA ALA A 169 7.57 -20.01 18.38
C ALA A 169 7.31 -18.78 19.27
N ASN A 170 7.56 -17.59 18.76
CA ASN A 170 7.36 -16.33 19.49
C ASN A 170 6.08 -15.61 19.05
N GLY A 171 5.31 -16.22 18.22
CA GLY A 171 4.10 -15.56 17.71
C GLY A 171 2.86 -15.83 18.48
#